data_c284a3ee5f7a6f88dc8f360d75d770f0
#
_entry.id   c284a3ee5f7a6f88dc8f360d75d770f0
#
_cell.length_a   1.000
_cell.length_b   1.000
_cell.length_c   1.000
_cell.angle_alpha   90.00
_cell.angle_beta   90.00
_cell.angle_gamma   90.00
#
_symmetry.space_group_name_H-M   'P 1'
#
loop_
_entity.id
_entity.type
_entity.pdbx_description
1 polymer ?
#
loop_
_entity_poly.entity_id
_entity_poly.type
_entity_poly.pdbx_seq_one_letter_code
_entity_poly.pdbx_strand_id
1 'polypeptide(L)'
;VIRDLNTKKVMKNAYRITKTKYETSLRVRVPGGLIDPESLAIVSKIASEYGNGQVHITTRQGFEILGINMEDMEEINKIIQPVIEKMNINQSDKNAGYPAAGTRNIAACIGNKVCPKAQYNTTEFAKRIEKAIFPNDLHFKVALTGCPNDCIKARMNDFGIIGMALPIYEKDRCVNCGACVKKCSKYLLEH
;
A
#
# COMPACT_ATOMS: atom_id res chain seq x y z
N VAL A 1 -11.81 28.10 12.90
CA VAL A 1 -11.37 28.06 11.51
C VAL A 1 -9.86 27.94 11.49
N ILE A 2 -9.37 26.81 10.98
CA ILE A 2 -7.96 26.36 10.98
C ILE A 2 -7.12 27.15 9.94
N ARG A 3 -7.38 28.43 9.73
CA ARG A 3 -6.73 29.20 8.66
C ARG A 3 -5.28 29.61 8.94
N ASP A 4 -4.83 29.55 10.21
CA ASP A 4 -3.49 29.99 10.60
C ASP A 4 -2.46 28.87 10.74
N LEU A 5 -2.86 27.64 10.49
CA LEU A 5 -1.95 26.52 10.48
C LEU A 5 -1.28 26.44 9.11
N ASN A 6 0.04 26.28 9.10
CA ASN A 6 0.78 26.03 7.88
C ASN A 6 0.38 24.67 7.27
N THR A 7 -0.79 24.65 6.66
CA THR A 7 -1.40 23.44 6.07
C THR A 7 -0.47 22.80 5.04
N LYS A 8 0.36 23.59 4.35
CA LYS A 8 1.38 23.08 3.42
C LYS A 8 2.49 22.33 4.15
N LYS A 9 2.93 22.78 5.34
CA LYS A 9 3.92 22.06 6.15
C LYS A 9 3.37 20.72 6.65
N VAL A 10 2.15 20.71 7.15
CA VAL A 10 1.46 19.50 7.60
C VAL A 10 1.32 18.50 6.46
N MET A 11 0.83 18.93 5.32
CA MET A 11 0.65 18.07 4.15
C MET A 11 1.97 17.52 3.59
N LYS A 12 3.07 18.31 3.68
CA LYS A 12 4.40 17.89 3.19
C LYS A 12 4.99 16.68 3.92
N ASN A 13 4.52 16.37 5.13
CA ASN A 13 5.06 15.31 5.98
C ASN A 13 4.08 14.16 6.19
N ALA A 14 3.14 13.95 5.26
CA ALA A 14 2.05 12.97 5.33
C ALA A 14 1.09 13.14 6.53
N TYR A 15 1.18 14.24 7.24
CA TYR A 15 0.18 14.61 8.25
C TYR A 15 -1.06 15.18 7.59
N ARG A 16 -2.20 14.94 8.22
CA ARG A 16 -3.49 15.42 7.74
C ARG A 16 -4.13 16.36 8.73
N ILE A 17 -4.73 17.41 8.21
CA ILE A 17 -5.54 18.32 9.01
C ILE A 17 -6.80 17.57 9.43
N THR A 18 -7.09 17.61 10.73
CA THR A 18 -8.33 17.11 11.30
C THR A 18 -9.36 18.22 11.49
N LYS A 19 -10.53 17.89 12.01
CA LYS A 19 -11.55 18.89 12.39
C LYS A 19 -11.23 19.61 13.69
N THR A 20 -10.35 19.04 14.50
CA THR A 20 -9.93 19.57 15.80
C THR A 20 -8.75 20.52 15.59
N LYS A 21 -8.82 21.69 16.23
CA LYS A 21 -7.76 22.70 16.15
C LYS A 21 -6.48 22.15 16.82
N TYR A 22 -5.32 22.37 16.18
CA TYR A 22 -3.99 21.91 16.61
C TYR A 22 -3.80 20.37 16.63
N GLU A 23 -4.78 19.62 16.18
CA GLU A 23 -4.68 18.17 16.03
C GLU A 23 -4.42 17.79 14.57
N THR A 24 -3.67 16.71 14.40
CA THR A 24 -3.38 16.12 13.10
C THR A 24 -3.47 14.60 13.16
N SER A 25 -3.41 13.93 12.03
CA SER A 25 -3.19 12.48 11.94
C SER A 25 -2.03 12.17 11.02
N LEU A 26 -1.25 11.14 11.37
CA LEU A 26 -0.13 10.67 10.56
C LEU A 26 -0.55 9.47 9.70
N ARG A 27 -0.31 9.55 8.40
CA ARG A 27 -0.44 8.40 7.49
C ARG A 27 0.88 7.67 7.32
N VAL A 28 0.89 6.42 7.78
CA VAL A 28 2.01 5.50 7.61
C VAL A 28 1.82 4.71 6.33
N ARG A 29 2.79 4.79 5.43
CA ARG A 29 2.80 4.02 4.17
C ARG A 29 3.34 2.62 4.40
N VAL A 30 2.64 1.63 3.86
CA VAL A 30 3.03 0.22 3.87
C VAL A 30 2.82 -0.34 2.46
N PRO A 31 3.76 -0.12 1.53
CA PRO A 31 3.62 -0.59 0.16
C PRO A 31 3.42 -2.10 0.09
N GLY A 32 2.32 -2.52 -0.56
CA GLY A 32 1.96 -3.92 -0.65
C GLY A 32 1.34 -4.52 0.62
N GLY A 33 1.08 -3.71 1.66
CA GLY A 33 0.36 -4.12 2.86
C GLY A 33 1.09 -5.11 3.78
N LEU A 34 2.41 -5.32 3.60
CA LEU A 34 3.20 -6.24 4.41
C LEU A 34 4.13 -5.46 5.34
N ILE A 35 3.86 -5.53 6.63
CA ILE A 35 4.63 -4.88 7.69
C ILE A 35 5.23 -5.93 8.64
N ASP A 36 6.41 -5.67 9.15
CA ASP A 36 7.07 -6.50 10.15
C ASP A 36 6.68 -6.09 11.59
N PRO A 37 6.86 -7.01 12.57
CA PRO A 37 6.46 -6.75 13.96
C PRO A 37 7.13 -5.54 14.60
N GLU A 38 8.40 -5.26 14.27
CA GLU A 38 9.15 -4.13 14.84
C GLU A 38 8.58 -2.79 14.33
N SER A 39 8.31 -2.70 13.03
CA SER A 39 7.67 -1.53 12.44
C SER A 39 6.26 -1.33 12.98
N LEU A 40 5.50 -2.41 13.19
CA LEU A 40 4.17 -2.36 13.80
C LEU A 40 4.23 -1.88 15.26
N ALA A 41 5.25 -2.29 16.04
CA ALA A 41 5.47 -1.83 17.39
C ALA A 41 5.75 -0.31 17.47
N ILE A 42 6.51 0.22 16.48
CA ILE A 42 6.75 1.67 16.38
C ILE A 42 5.43 2.42 16.12
N VAL A 43 4.60 1.93 15.21
CA VAL A 43 3.26 2.51 14.93
C VAL A 43 2.40 2.50 16.17
N SER A 44 2.37 1.37 16.90
CA SER A 44 1.64 1.23 18.15
C SER A 44 2.15 2.19 19.23
N LYS A 45 3.47 2.33 19.37
CA LYS A 45 4.10 3.26 20.30
C LYS A 45 3.68 4.71 20.02
N ILE A 46 3.78 5.16 18.78
CA ILE A 46 3.37 6.52 18.41
C ILE A 46 1.88 6.75 18.72
N ALA A 47 1.03 5.77 18.44
CA ALA A 47 -0.40 5.88 18.72
C ALA A 47 -0.70 6.01 20.23
N SER A 48 0.04 5.29 21.07
CA SER A 48 -0.17 5.29 22.51
C SER A 48 0.43 6.51 23.22
N GLU A 49 1.60 6.98 22.78
CA GLU A 49 2.34 8.05 23.47
C GLU A 49 1.99 9.44 22.94
N TYR A 50 1.71 9.56 21.63
CA TYR A 50 1.51 10.85 20.93
C TYR A 50 0.12 11.00 20.31
N GLY A 51 -0.62 9.90 20.14
CA GLY A 51 -1.95 9.89 19.58
C GLY A 51 -3.04 9.67 20.63
N ASN A 52 -4.24 9.37 20.17
CA ASN A 52 -5.37 9.06 21.04
C ASN A 52 -5.48 7.55 21.40
N GLY A 53 -4.43 6.77 21.19
CA GLY A 53 -4.40 5.32 21.45
C GLY A 53 -5.04 4.49 20.32
N GLN A 54 -5.43 5.08 19.21
CA GLN A 54 -6.11 4.38 18.11
C GLN A 54 -5.32 4.45 16.81
N VAL A 55 -5.32 3.35 16.07
CA VAL A 55 -4.76 3.25 14.73
C VAL A 55 -5.85 2.80 13.77
N HIS A 56 -6.10 3.60 12.74
CA HIS A 56 -7.02 3.25 11.67
C HIS A 56 -6.28 2.50 10.55
N ILE A 57 -6.78 1.33 10.17
CA ILE A 57 -6.32 0.59 9.00
C ILE A 57 -7.00 1.18 7.76
N THR A 58 -6.22 1.78 6.88
CA THR A 58 -6.77 2.45 5.70
C THR A 58 -7.19 1.46 4.61
N THR A 59 -8.10 1.86 3.74
CA THR A 59 -8.51 1.07 2.57
C THR A 59 -7.36 0.79 1.59
N ARG A 60 -6.23 1.50 1.74
CA ARG A 60 -5.02 1.33 0.93
C ARG A 60 -3.94 0.53 1.65
N GLN A 61 -4.28 -0.24 2.70
CA GLN A 61 -3.37 -1.11 3.45
C GLN A 61 -2.23 -0.36 4.19
N GLY A 62 -2.40 0.92 4.46
CA GLY A 62 -1.54 1.68 5.35
C GLY A 62 -2.24 1.91 6.69
N PHE A 63 -1.57 2.63 7.58
CA PHE A 63 -2.14 3.03 8.86
C PHE A 63 -2.37 4.55 8.89
N GLU A 64 -3.31 4.97 9.71
CA GLU A 64 -3.51 6.36 10.08
C GLU A 64 -3.58 6.47 11.61
N ILE A 65 -2.62 7.15 12.20
CA ILE A 65 -2.54 7.37 13.65
C ILE A 65 -3.28 8.66 13.94
N LEU A 66 -4.25 8.60 14.84
CA LEU A 66 -5.20 9.67 15.13
C LEU A 66 -4.81 10.45 16.39
N GLY A 67 -5.25 11.71 16.47
CA GLY A 67 -5.17 12.51 17.70
C GLY A 67 -3.77 13.03 18.02
N ILE A 68 -2.91 13.26 17.02
CA ILE A 68 -1.56 13.76 17.20
C ILE A 68 -1.58 15.29 17.33
N ASN A 69 -0.92 15.84 18.34
CA ASN A 69 -0.70 17.28 18.43
C ASN A 69 0.33 17.75 17.41
N MET A 70 0.11 18.92 16.84
CA MET A 70 1.02 19.45 15.81
C MET A 70 2.42 19.76 16.33
N GLU A 71 2.55 20.01 17.62
CA GLU A 71 3.84 20.29 18.26
C GLU A 71 4.73 19.06 18.31
N ASP A 72 4.14 17.85 18.34
CA ASP A 72 4.86 16.57 18.45
C ASP A 72 5.37 16.06 17.10
N MET A 73 5.01 16.69 15.99
CA MET A 73 5.33 16.22 14.63
C MET A 73 6.82 15.98 14.39
N GLU A 74 7.70 16.85 14.90
CA GLU A 74 9.15 16.74 14.68
C GLU A 74 9.73 15.53 15.44
N GLU A 75 9.24 15.26 16.64
CA GLU A 75 9.66 14.11 17.42
C GLU A 75 9.15 12.79 16.81
N ILE A 76 7.89 12.78 16.41
CA ILE A 76 7.29 11.63 15.73
C ILE A 76 8.03 11.31 14.42
N ASN A 77 8.48 12.32 13.66
CA ASN A 77 9.26 12.11 12.46
C ASN A 77 10.58 11.36 12.72
N LYS A 78 11.22 11.60 13.87
CA LYS A 78 12.42 10.83 14.28
C LYS A 78 12.05 9.40 14.68
N ILE A 79 10.95 9.22 15.43
CA ILE A 79 10.51 7.91 15.89
C ILE A 79 10.07 7.00 14.73
N ILE A 80 9.42 7.56 13.70
CA ILE A 80 8.96 6.80 12.52
C ILE A 80 10.06 6.51 11.50
N GLN A 81 11.22 7.14 11.62
CA GLN A 81 12.31 7.01 10.67
C GLN A 81 12.74 5.55 10.37
N PRO A 82 12.87 4.64 11.36
CA PRO A 82 13.20 3.24 11.09
C PRO A 82 12.16 2.53 10.20
N VAL A 83 10.89 2.90 10.32
CA VAL A 83 9.82 2.34 9.47
C VAL A 83 9.98 2.82 8.03
N ILE A 84 10.29 4.10 7.83
CA ILE A 84 10.52 4.68 6.50
C ILE A 84 11.70 3.99 5.81
N GLU A 85 12.81 3.79 6.52
CA GLU A 85 14.01 3.13 5.99
C GLU A 85 13.74 1.66 5.67
N LYS A 86 13.08 0.93 6.57
CA LYS A 86 12.77 -0.49 6.40
C LYS A 86 11.79 -0.76 5.27
N MET A 87 10.83 0.15 5.06
CA MET A 87 9.91 0.10 3.92
C MET A 87 10.56 0.60 2.62
N ASN A 88 11.80 1.09 2.68
CA ASN A 88 12.54 1.63 1.53
C ASN A 88 11.78 2.76 0.81
N ILE A 89 11.14 3.64 1.59
CA ILE A 89 10.42 4.81 1.10
C ILE A 89 11.43 5.89 0.71
N ASN A 90 11.28 6.46 -0.48
CA ASN A 90 12.10 7.59 -0.89
C ASN A 90 11.81 8.81 -0.01
N GLN A 91 12.86 9.41 0.51
CA GLN A 91 12.82 10.54 1.43
C GLN A 91 13.90 11.55 1.04
N SER A 92 13.60 12.85 1.11
CA SER A 92 14.57 13.90 0.78
C SER A 92 15.62 14.05 1.87
N ASP A 93 15.17 14.08 3.14
CA ASP A 93 16.03 14.31 4.29
C ASP A 93 15.74 13.29 5.40
N LYS A 94 16.80 12.82 6.04
CA LYS A 94 16.69 11.89 7.18
C LYS A 94 15.95 12.59 8.34
N ASN A 95 15.06 11.87 9.00
CA ASN A 95 14.19 12.37 10.08
C ASN A 95 13.18 13.46 9.68
N ALA A 96 13.00 13.75 8.39
CA ALA A 96 11.99 14.70 7.92
C ALA A 96 10.56 14.14 7.90
N GLY A 97 10.39 12.85 8.20
CA GLY A 97 9.11 12.16 8.06
C GLY A 97 8.82 11.72 6.62
N TYR A 98 7.60 11.26 6.36
CA TYR A 98 7.19 10.92 5.00
C TYR A 98 7.06 12.16 4.12
N PRO A 99 7.58 12.16 2.89
CA PRO A 99 7.30 13.24 1.96
C PRO A 99 5.80 13.29 1.63
N ALA A 100 5.27 14.49 1.48
CA ALA A 100 3.92 14.66 0.97
C ALA A 100 3.87 14.24 -0.50
N ALA A 101 2.89 13.45 -0.84
CA ALA A 101 2.66 13.07 -2.22
C ALA A 101 1.17 12.87 -2.51
N GLY A 102 0.78 13.16 -3.74
CA GLY A 102 -0.54 12.84 -4.26
C GLY A 102 -0.73 11.33 -4.42
N THR A 103 0.33 10.62 -4.83
CA THR A 103 0.32 9.17 -5.02
C THR A 103 -0.03 8.43 -3.73
N ARG A 104 -1.09 7.63 -3.78
CA ARG A 104 -1.58 6.85 -2.65
C ARG A 104 -0.70 5.63 -2.40
N ASN A 105 -0.76 5.08 -1.17
CA ASN A 105 -0.08 3.82 -0.85
C ASN A 105 -0.47 2.73 -1.86
N ILE A 106 0.50 1.97 -2.36
CA ILE A 106 0.25 0.90 -3.34
C ILE A 106 -0.34 -0.29 -2.61
N ALA A 107 -1.57 -0.65 -2.96
CA ALA A 107 -2.26 -1.80 -2.40
C ALA A 107 -1.95 -3.07 -3.19
N ALA A 108 -1.76 -4.20 -2.49
CA ALA A 108 -1.53 -5.48 -3.13
C ALA A 108 -2.23 -6.62 -2.37
N CYS A 109 -2.70 -7.65 -3.07
CA CYS A 109 -3.06 -8.88 -2.39
C CYS A 109 -1.80 -9.60 -1.89
N ILE A 110 -1.95 -10.63 -1.05
CA ILE A 110 -0.80 -11.32 -0.44
C ILE A 110 0.13 -12.01 -1.47
N GLY A 111 -0.35 -12.24 -2.69
CA GLY A 111 0.44 -12.81 -3.77
C GLY A 111 0.82 -14.27 -3.58
N ASN A 112 1.76 -14.74 -4.41
CA ASN A 112 2.16 -16.14 -4.47
C ASN A 112 3.02 -16.62 -3.29
N LYS A 113 3.36 -15.75 -2.36
CA LYS A 113 3.99 -16.16 -1.09
C LYS A 113 3.06 -17.03 -0.24
N VAL A 114 1.74 -16.82 -0.37
CA VAL A 114 0.71 -17.52 0.42
C VAL A 114 -0.39 -18.08 -0.46
N CYS A 115 -0.87 -17.31 -1.46
CA CYS A 115 -2.01 -17.69 -2.27
C CYS A 115 -1.62 -18.60 -3.42
N PRO A 116 -2.14 -19.85 -3.50
CA PRO A 116 -1.79 -20.78 -4.58
C PRO A 116 -2.33 -20.37 -5.96
N LYS A 117 -3.28 -19.43 -6.02
CA LYS A 117 -3.84 -18.92 -7.29
C LYS A 117 -3.05 -17.74 -7.87
N ALA A 118 -2.17 -17.14 -7.08
CA ALA A 118 -1.43 -15.97 -7.52
C ALA A 118 -0.24 -16.35 -8.41
N GLN A 119 -0.08 -15.62 -9.52
CA GLN A 119 0.93 -15.87 -10.54
C GLN A 119 2.28 -15.22 -10.22
N TYR A 120 2.30 -14.24 -9.30
CA TYR A 120 3.52 -13.48 -8.97
C TYR A 120 3.51 -12.95 -7.54
N ASN A 121 4.68 -12.49 -7.08
CA ASN A 121 4.85 -11.87 -5.77
C ASN A 121 4.39 -10.40 -5.82
N THR A 122 3.11 -10.18 -5.52
CA THR A 122 2.48 -8.86 -5.59
C THR A 122 3.05 -7.88 -4.58
N THR A 123 3.38 -8.33 -3.38
CA THR A 123 3.88 -7.46 -2.29
C THR A 123 5.28 -6.92 -2.61
N GLU A 124 6.15 -7.75 -3.17
CA GLU A 124 7.49 -7.32 -3.60
C GLU A 124 7.41 -6.40 -4.81
N PHE A 125 6.52 -6.71 -5.75
CA PHE A 125 6.32 -5.86 -6.91
C PHE A 125 5.74 -4.49 -6.52
N ALA A 126 4.83 -4.43 -5.53
CA ALA A 126 4.33 -3.18 -4.97
C ALA A 126 5.46 -2.30 -4.41
N LYS A 127 6.41 -2.88 -3.66
CA LYS A 127 7.57 -2.16 -3.14
C LYS A 127 8.46 -1.61 -4.26
N ARG A 128 8.67 -2.38 -5.32
CA ARG A 128 9.44 -1.92 -6.49
C ARG A 128 8.77 -0.75 -7.21
N ILE A 129 7.45 -0.82 -7.40
CA ILE A 129 6.69 0.29 -8.00
C ILE A 129 6.75 1.51 -7.09
N GLU A 130 6.52 1.34 -5.78
CA GLU A 130 6.61 2.44 -4.81
C GLU A 130 7.94 3.17 -4.92
N LYS A 131 9.05 2.44 -4.93
CA LYS A 131 10.39 3.02 -5.07
C LYS A 131 10.59 3.78 -6.37
N ALA A 132 9.93 3.35 -7.45
CA ALA A 132 10.07 3.98 -8.77
C ALA A 132 9.23 5.27 -8.91
N ILE A 133 8.06 5.34 -8.26
CA ILE A 133 7.10 6.42 -8.51
C ILE A 133 6.88 7.35 -7.33
N PHE A 134 7.21 6.95 -6.12
CA PHE A 134 7.01 7.78 -4.92
C PHE A 134 8.29 8.57 -4.58
N PRO A 135 8.22 9.85 -4.18
CA PRO A 135 7.03 10.69 -4.10
C PRO A 135 6.60 11.26 -5.47
N ASN A 136 5.29 11.47 -5.66
CA ASN A 136 4.72 12.07 -6.85
C ASN A 136 3.44 12.83 -6.51
N ASP A 137 3.25 14.02 -7.09
CA ASP A 137 2.12 14.90 -6.79
C ASP A 137 0.81 14.50 -7.47
N LEU A 138 0.84 13.54 -8.39
CA LEU A 138 -0.36 13.03 -9.02
C LEU A 138 -1.25 12.25 -8.02
N HIS A 139 -2.52 12.61 -7.96
CA HIS A 139 -3.52 11.87 -7.19
C HIS A 139 -3.83 10.54 -7.87
N PHE A 140 -2.98 9.55 -7.62
CA PHE A 140 -2.95 8.29 -8.35
C PHE A 140 -3.01 7.09 -7.41
N LYS A 141 -3.80 6.08 -7.78
CA LYS A 141 -3.99 4.85 -7.02
C LYS A 141 -3.53 3.67 -7.85
N VAL A 142 -2.59 2.90 -7.32
CA VAL A 142 -2.12 1.64 -7.90
C VAL A 142 -2.58 0.47 -7.04
N ALA A 143 -3.05 -0.60 -7.67
CA ALA A 143 -3.36 -1.84 -6.97
C ALA A 143 -2.90 -3.06 -7.76
N LEU A 144 -2.42 -4.08 -7.05
CA LEU A 144 -1.86 -5.30 -7.62
C LEU A 144 -2.60 -6.54 -7.10
N THR A 145 -3.07 -7.38 -8.00
CA THR A 145 -3.65 -8.68 -7.65
C THR A 145 -2.92 -9.80 -8.37
N GLY A 146 -2.70 -10.91 -7.68
CA GLY A 146 -1.93 -12.03 -8.19
C GLY A 146 -2.69 -12.93 -9.15
N CYS A 147 -4.02 -12.81 -9.27
CA CYS A 147 -4.86 -13.65 -10.13
C CYS A 147 -6.18 -12.95 -10.50
N PRO A 148 -6.95 -13.48 -11.47
CA PRO A 148 -8.22 -12.89 -11.94
C PRO A 148 -9.33 -12.77 -10.89
N ASN A 149 -9.21 -13.39 -9.71
CA ASN A 149 -10.19 -13.21 -8.61
C ASN A 149 -10.25 -11.77 -8.09
N ASP A 150 -9.19 -10.99 -8.34
CA ASP A 150 -9.14 -9.56 -8.05
C ASP A 150 -9.60 -9.16 -6.64
N CYS A 151 -9.08 -9.86 -5.62
CA CYS A 151 -9.48 -9.68 -4.22
C CYS A 151 -9.27 -8.25 -3.70
N ILE A 152 -8.29 -7.52 -4.24
CA ILE A 152 -7.98 -6.11 -3.88
C ILE A 152 -8.73 -5.10 -4.76
N LYS A 153 -9.54 -5.57 -5.71
CA LYS A 153 -10.27 -4.73 -6.66
C LYS A 153 -9.34 -3.83 -7.50
N ALA A 154 -8.28 -4.43 -8.04
CA ALA A 154 -7.32 -3.72 -8.88
C ALA A 154 -7.99 -3.03 -10.09
N ARG A 155 -9.04 -3.63 -10.67
CA ARG A 155 -9.85 -3.05 -11.76
C ARG A 155 -10.53 -1.73 -11.41
N MET A 156 -10.71 -1.42 -10.13
CA MET A 156 -11.38 -0.20 -9.65
C MET A 156 -10.38 0.90 -9.27
N ASN A 157 -9.11 0.74 -9.58
CA ASN A 157 -8.06 1.71 -9.32
C ASN A 157 -7.64 2.41 -10.61
N ASP A 158 -6.95 3.55 -10.50
CA ASP A 158 -6.46 4.30 -11.65
C ASP A 158 -5.48 3.46 -12.48
N PHE A 159 -4.71 2.60 -11.80
CA PHE A 159 -3.84 1.61 -12.42
C PHE A 159 -3.91 0.28 -11.67
N GLY A 160 -4.40 -0.75 -12.34
CA GLY A 160 -4.56 -2.11 -11.80
C GLY A 160 -3.68 -3.12 -12.54
N ILE A 161 -2.91 -3.93 -11.81
CA ILE A 161 -2.14 -5.05 -12.37
C ILE A 161 -2.74 -6.36 -11.89
N ILE A 162 -3.12 -7.21 -12.84
CA ILE A 162 -3.75 -8.51 -12.57
C ILE A 162 -2.87 -9.61 -13.15
N GLY A 163 -2.42 -10.54 -12.29
CA GLY A 163 -1.71 -11.73 -12.72
C GLY A 163 -2.65 -12.66 -13.46
N MET A 164 -2.22 -13.11 -14.64
CA MET A 164 -2.98 -14.06 -15.45
C MET A 164 -2.07 -15.17 -15.95
N ALA A 165 -2.60 -16.39 -16.03
CA ALA A 165 -2.00 -17.49 -16.75
C ALA A 165 -2.73 -17.63 -18.10
N LEU A 166 -1.98 -17.60 -19.18
CA LEU A 166 -2.52 -17.90 -20.52
C LEU A 166 -2.21 -19.36 -20.84
N PRO A 167 -3.21 -20.21 -21.02
CA PRO A 167 -2.98 -21.57 -21.49
C PRO A 167 -2.50 -21.56 -22.94
N ILE A 168 -1.44 -22.28 -23.22
CA ILE A 168 -0.97 -22.51 -24.59
C ILE A 168 -1.37 -23.94 -24.98
N TYR A 169 -2.15 -24.05 -26.03
CA TYR A 169 -2.55 -25.35 -26.59
C TYR A 169 -1.61 -25.74 -27.75
N GLU A 170 -0.90 -26.84 -27.55
CA GLU A 170 -0.03 -27.44 -28.57
C GLU A 170 -0.74 -28.68 -29.18
N LYS A 171 -1.32 -28.52 -30.36
CA LYS A 171 -2.11 -29.53 -31.03
C LYS A 171 -1.33 -30.85 -31.21
N ASP A 172 -0.07 -30.75 -31.60
CA ASP A 172 0.79 -31.90 -31.91
C ASP A 172 1.19 -32.73 -30.64
N ARG A 173 1.04 -32.12 -29.48
CA ARG A 173 1.29 -32.76 -28.17
C ARG A 173 0.02 -33.21 -27.48
N CYS A 174 -1.13 -32.97 -28.07
CA CYS A 174 -2.43 -33.30 -27.49
C CYS A 174 -2.75 -34.76 -27.65
N VAL A 175 -2.92 -35.49 -26.52
CA VAL A 175 -3.31 -36.88 -26.48
C VAL A 175 -4.83 -37.08 -26.28
N ASN A 176 -5.62 -36.04 -26.44
CA ASN A 176 -7.10 -36.04 -26.29
C ASN A 176 -7.63 -36.58 -24.95
N CYS A 177 -6.89 -36.49 -23.86
CA CYS A 177 -7.30 -37.03 -22.56
C CYS A 177 -8.38 -36.19 -21.84
N GLY A 178 -8.74 -34.98 -22.35
CA GLY A 178 -9.77 -34.11 -21.80
C GLY A 178 -9.43 -33.48 -20.43
N ALA A 179 -8.22 -33.66 -19.90
CA ALA A 179 -7.84 -33.16 -18.58
C ALA A 179 -7.90 -31.61 -18.50
N CYS A 180 -7.47 -30.90 -19.56
CA CYS A 180 -7.54 -29.47 -19.64
C CYS A 180 -8.98 -28.95 -19.65
N VAL A 181 -9.88 -29.58 -20.37
CA VAL A 181 -11.32 -29.25 -20.43
C VAL A 181 -11.98 -29.43 -19.08
N LYS A 182 -11.68 -30.53 -18.37
CA LYS A 182 -12.19 -30.79 -17.01
C LYS A 182 -11.72 -29.75 -16.01
N LYS A 183 -10.49 -29.25 -16.16
CA LYS A 183 -9.88 -28.28 -15.25
C LYS A 183 -10.34 -26.84 -15.52
N CYS A 184 -10.65 -26.49 -16.78
CA CYS A 184 -10.91 -25.11 -17.25
C CYS A 184 -12.16 -25.05 -18.13
N SER A 185 -13.31 -25.44 -17.57
CA SER A 185 -14.60 -25.52 -18.28
C SER A 185 -15.14 -24.21 -18.85
N LYS A 186 -14.56 -23.06 -18.46
CA LYS A 186 -15.06 -21.73 -18.90
C LYS A 186 -14.37 -21.14 -20.13
N TYR A 187 -13.18 -21.58 -20.52
CA TYR A 187 -12.37 -20.88 -21.53
C TYR A 187 -11.99 -21.71 -22.75
N LEU A 188 -12.28 -23.00 -22.77
CA LEU A 188 -11.86 -23.90 -23.85
C LEU A 188 -13.01 -24.38 -24.76
N LEU A 189 -14.24 -23.95 -24.49
CA LEU A 189 -15.43 -24.39 -25.26
C LEU A 189 -15.90 -23.36 -26.32
N GLU A 190 -15.23 -22.25 -26.51
CA GLU A 190 -15.64 -21.19 -27.45
C GLU A 190 -14.70 -21.07 -28.69
N HIS A 191 -13.81 -22.06 -28.91
CA HIS A 191 -12.94 -22.06 -30.11
C HIS A 191 -12.81 -23.42 -30.72
#